data_37ef056e68133c5c02d9e057aa05fe85
#
_entry.id   37ef056e68133c5c02d9e057aa05fe85
#
_cell.length_a   1.000
_cell.length_b   1.000
_cell.length_c   1.000
_cell.angle_alpha   90.00
_cell.angle_beta   90.00
_cell.angle_gamma   90.00
#
_symmetry.space_group_name_H-M   'P 1'
#
loop_
_entity.id
_entity.type
_entity.pdbx_description
1 polymer ?
#
loop_
_entity_poly.entity_id
_entity_poly.type
_entity_poly.pdbx_seq_one_letter_code
_entity_poly.pdbx_strand_id
1 'polypeptide(L)'
;MDLEHDEVIEIVVFNGNTGNATHITDETQIEHIIENLNEIKLKRSKPSVGYSGYSFKMTIYLSDGNEADDWNNFIINSDDTIRKDPFFYKVVSEKIDYDYIAGIVN
;
A
#
# COMPACT_ATOMS: atom_id res chain seq x y z
N MET A 1 9.18 4.78 2.42
CA MET A 1 8.05 5.72 2.38
C MET A 1 8.15 6.63 3.60
N ASP A 2 7.94 7.92 3.44
CA ASP A 2 8.08 8.90 4.53
C ASP A 2 6.76 9.63 4.77
N LEU A 3 5.76 8.88 5.24
CA LEU A 3 4.46 9.46 5.56
C LEU A 3 4.27 9.57 7.07
N GLU A 4 3.68 10.68 7.51
CA GLU A 4 3.27 10.86 8.90
C GLU A 4 1.88 10.27 9.06
N HIS A 5 1.72 9.25 9.93
CA HIS A 5 0.44 8.57 10.08
C HIS A 5 -0.68 9.50 10.54
N ASP A 6 -0.36 10.56 11.31
CA ASP A 6 -1.34 11.52 11.80
C ASP A 6 -1.82 12.50 10.70
N GLU A 7 -1.16 12.53 9.55
CA GLU A 7 -1.62 13.29 8.39
C GLU A 7 -2.50 12.47 7.44
N VAL A 8 -2.57 11.15 7.65
CA VAL A 8 -3.37 10.23 6.84
C VAL A 8 -4.75 10.08 7.46
N ILE A 9 -5.80 10.40 6.69
CA ILE A 9 -7.18 10.29 7.17
C ILE A 9 -7.88 9.03 6.69
N GLU A 10 -7.45 8.46 5.57
CA GLU A 10 -8.09 7.29 5.00
C GLU A 10 -7.13 6.52 4.13
N ILE A 11 -7.23 5.19 4.19
CA ILE A 11 -6.55 4.29 3.25
C ILE A 11 -7.63 3.46 2.58
N VAL A 12 -7.73 3.56 1.25
CA VAL A 12 -8.67 2.74 0.48
C VAL A 12 -7.90 1.56 -0.09
N VAL A 13 -8.36 0.35 0.20
CA VAL A 13 -7.76 -0.88 -0.31
C VAL A 13 -8.76 -1.57 -1.22
N PHE A 14 -8.44 -1.65 -2.50
CA PHE A 14 -9.22 -2.39 -3.48
C PHE A 14 -8.66 -3.80 -3.58
N ASN A 15 -9.52 -4.80 -3.30
CA ASN A 15 -9.15 -6.21 -3.40
C ASN A 15 -9.40 -6.70 -4.82
N GLY A 16 -8.34 -6.98 -5.56
CA GLY A 16 -8.42 -7.44 -6.94
C GLY A 16 -9.01 -8.84 -7.10
N ASN A 17 -9.05 -9.63 -6.02
CA ASN A 17 -9.62 -10.98 -6.05
C ASN A 17 -11.13 -10.98 -5.90
N THR A 18 -11.69 -10.02 -5.19
CA THR A 18 -13.12 -9.95 -4.89
C THR A 18 -13.83 -8.80 -5.62
N GLY A 19 -13.09 -7.78 -6.07
CA GLY A 19 -13.66 -6.58 -6.64
C GLY A 19 -14.22 -5.60 -5.61
N ASN A 20 -13.99 -5.81 -4.32
CA ASN A 20 -14.49 -4.95 -3.26
C ASN A 20 -13.44 -3.95 -2.80
N ALA A 21 -13.89 -2.75 -2.43
CA ALA A 21 -13.04 -1.73 -1.83
C ALA A 21 -13.35 -1.62 -0.33
N THR A 22 -12.31 -1.49 0.48
CA THR A 22 -12.43 -1.27 1.92
C THR A 22 -11.85 0.09 2.25
N HIS A 23 -12.62 0.89 3.00
CA HIS A 23 -12.20 2.22 3.44
C HIS A 23 -11.72 2.13 4.89
N ILE A 24 -10.43 2.28 5.10
CA ILE A 24 -9.81 2.20 6.42
C ILE A 24 -9.71 3.62 6.98
N THR A 25 -10.46 3.89 8.04
CA THR A 25 -10.49 5.19 8.71
C THR A 25 -10.12 5.10 10.19
N ASP A 26 -9.93 3.89 10.72
CA ASP A 26 -9.52 3.68 12.10
C ASP A 26 -8.07 4.12 12.29
N GLU A 27 -7.84 5.00 13.26
CA GLU A 27 -6.53 5.59 13.51
C GLU A 27 -5.47 4.54 13.86
N THR A 28 -5.83 3.53 14.62
CA THR A 28 -4.90 2.46 15.01
C THR A 28 -4.48 1.62 13.81
N GLN A 29 -5.43 1.31 12.94
CA GLN A 29 -5.15 0.55 11.71
C GLN A 29 -4.30 1.37 10.75
N ILE A 30 -4.61 2.65 10.58
CA ILE A 30 -3.82 3.56 9.74
C ILE A 30 -2.39 3.65 10.25
N GLU A 31 -2.22 3.88 11.56
CA GLU A 31 -0.89 3.95 12.18
C GLU A 31 -0.09 2.68 11.93
N HIS A 32 -0.70 1.52 12.15
CA HIS A 32 -0.03 0.23 11.93
C HIS A 32 0.47 0.09 10.48
N ILE A 33 -0.41 0.37 9.53
CA ILE A 33 -0.09 0.23 8.11
C ILE A 33 1.00 1.23 7.69
N ILE A 34 0.84 2.49 8.05
CA ILE A 34 1.79 3.54 7.65
C ILE A 34 3.16 3.32 8.29
N GLU A 35 3.22 2.95 9.57
CA GLU A 35 4.49 2.68 10.22
C GLU A 35 5.20 1.47 9.59
N ASN A 36 4.47 0.42 9.26
CA ASN A 36 5.04 -0.73 8.57
C ASN A 36 5.61 -0.33 7.20
N LEU A 37 4.85 0.43 6.41
CA LEU A 37 5.32 0.89 5.10
C LEU A 37 6.53 1.83 5.20
N ASN A 38 6.62 2.62 6.28
CA ASN A 38 7.78 3.49 6.51
C ASN A 38 9.04 2.69 6.92
N GLU A 39 8.87 1.53 7.54
CA GLU A 39 9.98 0.69 8.00
C GLU A 39 10.62 -0.12 6.88
N ILE A 40 9.85 -0.51 5.87
CA ILE A 40 10.38 -1.32 4.79
C ILE A 40 11.34 -0.52 3.92
N LYS A 41 12.33 -1.20 3.37
CA LYS A 41 13.25 -0.61 2.40
C LYS A 41 13.01 -1.25 1.06
N LEU A 42 12.90 -0.42 0.04
CA LEU A 42 12.56 -0.84 -1.32
C LEU A 42 13.74 -0.67 -2.25
N LYS A 43 13.90 -1.61 -3.17
CA LYS A 43 14.84 -1.51 -4.28
C LYS A 43 14.06 -1.67 -5.57
N ARG A 44 14.26 -0.73 -6.50
CA ARG A 44 13.65 -0.83 -7.82
C ARG A 44 14.13 -2.11 -8.52
N SER A 45 13.18 -2.85 -9.06
CA SER A 45 13.40 -4.11 -9.71
C SER A 45 13.11 -3.96 -11.22
N LYS A 46 12.36 -4.88 -11.78
CA LYS A 46 12.08 -4.91 -13.22
C LYS A 46 10.93 -3.98 -13.59
N PRO A 47 10.83 -3.57 -14.88
CA PRO A 47 9.66 -2.83 -15.36
C PRO A 47 8.37 -3.63 -15.17
N SER A 48 7.27 -2.91 -14.90
CA SER A 48 5.95 -3.53 -14.71
C SER A 48 5.14 -3.64 -16.01
N VAL A 49 5.68 -3.20 -17.12
CA VAL A 49 5.00 -3.23 -18.43
C VAL A 49 4.67 -4.66 -18.81
N GLY A 50 3.41 -4.88 -19.22
CA GLY A 50 2.94 -6.21 -19.64
C GLY A 50 2.41 -7.08 -18.51
N TYR A 51 2.54 -6.65 -17.27
CA TYR A 51 1.98 -7.36 -16.11
C TYR A 51 0.60 -6.81 -15.77
N SER A 52 -0.32 -7.70 -15.45
CA SER A 52 -1.67 -7.35 -15.03
C SER A 52 -2.06 -8.21 -13.83
N GLY A 53 -3.11 -7.80 -13.13
CA GLY A 53 -3.56 -8.50 -11.94
C GLY A 53 -2.86 -8.00 -10.68
N TYR A 54 -3.56 -8.08 -9.56
CA TYR A 54 -3.05 -7.62 -8.28
C TYR A 54 -3.90 -8.17 -7.14
N SER A 55 -3.31 -8.28 -5.94
CA SER A 55 -4.06 -8.62 -4.74
C SER A 55 -4.71 -7.36 -4.16
N PHE A 56 -3.91 -6.37 -3.78
CA PHE A 56 -4.42 -5.15 -3.15
C PHE A 56 -3.86 -3.92 -3.83
N LYS A 57 -4.76 -3.00 -4.18
CA LYS A 57 -4.38 -1.67 -4.69
C LYS A 57 -4.72 -0.66 -3.61
N MET A 58 -3.74 0.12 -3.18
CA MET A 58 -3.89 1.06 -2.08
C MET A 58 -3.86 2.49 -2.57
N THR A 59 -4.77 3.31 -2.03
CA THR A 59 -4.79 4.76 -2.21
C THR A 59 -4.77 5.40 -0.83
N ILE A 60 -3.84 6.30 -0.59
CA ILE A 60 -3.67 6.97 0.70
C ILE A 60 -4.12 8.42 0.58
N TYR A 61 -5.07 8.82 1.42
CA TYR A 61 -5.61 10.17 1.45
C TYR A 61 -5.10 10.92 2.67
N LEU A 62 -4.65 12.16 2.45
CA LEU A 62 -4.12 13.03 3.48
C LEU A 62 -5.21 13.97 4.03
N SER A 63 -4.92 14.60 5.16
CA SER A 63 -5.86 15.47 5.86
C SER A 63 -6.32 16.69 5.06
N ASP A 64 -5.59 17.09 4.03
CA ASP A 64 -5.99 18.16 3.12
C ASP A 64 -6.94 17.68 2.01
N GLY A 65 -7.30 16.39 2.00
CA GLY A 65 -8.18 15.79 1.01
C GLY A 65 -7.49 15.29 -0.24
N ASN A 66 -6.18 15.52 -0.36
CA ASN A 66 -5.41 15.07 -1.52
C ASN A 66 -4.83 13.66 -1.29
N GLU A 67 -4.54 12.96 -2.39
CA GLU A 67 -3.81 11.71 -2.34
C GLU A 67 -2.33 11.99 -2.03
N ALA A 68 -1.65 11.05 -1.38
CA ALA A 68 -0.22 11.13 -1.14
C ALA A 68 0.52 11.09 -2.49
N ASP A 69 1.34 12.11 -2.77
CA ASP A 69 1.90 12.36 -4.10
C ASP A 69 2.65 11.17 -4.70
N ASP A 70 3.57 10.60 -3.95
CA ASP A 70 4.45 9.56 -4.48
C ASP A 70 3.88 8.14 -4.30
N TRP A 71 2.92 7.97 -3.41
CA TRP A 71 2.44 6.66 -2.99
C TRP A 71 0.92 6.54 -3.05
N ASN A 72 0.32 7.05 -4.12
CA ASN A 72 -1.08 6.78 -4.40
C ASN A 72 -1.20 5.66 -5.42
N ASN A 73 -2.22 4.84 -5.30
CA ASN A 73 -2.54 3.77 -6.27
C ASN A 73 -1.41 2.77 -6.50
N PHE A 74 -0.63 2.47 -5.46
CA PHE A 74 0.35 1.41 -5.56
C PHE A 74 -0.28 0.05 -5.23
N ILE A 75 0.37 -1.01 -5.71
CA ILE A 75 -0.16 -2.37 -5.62
C ILE A 75 0.74 -3.21 -4.73
N ILE A 76 0.11 -3.94 -3.80
CA ILE A 76 0.79 -4.92 -2.95
C ILE A 76 0.34 -6.30 -3.39
N ASN A 77 1.27 -7.12 -3.90
CA ASN A 77 0.97 -8.49 -4.34
C ASN A 77 1.40 -9.56 -3.33
N SER A 78 2.35 -9.22 -2.46
CA SER A 78 2.87 -10.13 -1.44
C SER A 78 3.53 -9.32 -0.33
N ASP A 79 4.18 -10.01 0.61
CA ASP A 79 4.89 -9.34 1.70
C ASP A 79 6.24 -8.74 1.28
N ASP A 80 6.70 -8.99 0.06
CA ASP A 80 8.01 -8.54 -0.40
C ASP A 80 8.01 -7.79 -1.73
N THR A 81 6.85 -7.55 -2.35
CA THR A 81 6.80 -6.90 -3.67
C THR A 81 5.71 -5.85 -3.74
N ILE A 82 6.10 -4.66 -4.18
CA ILE A 82 5.18 -3.56 -4.49
C ILE A 82 5.29 -3.23 -5.98
N ARG A 83 4.16 -3.00 -6.64
CA ARG A 83 4.14 -2.45 -7.98
C ARG A 83 3.69 -1.00 -7.93
N LYS A 84 4.56 -0.12 -8.39
CA LYS A 84 4.26 1.29 -8.59
C LYS A 84 4.72 1.62 -10.01
N ASP A 85 3.79 1.63 -10.94
CA ASP A 85 4.14 1.78 -12.36
C ASP A 85 5.08 2.96 -12.60
N PRO A 86 6.08 2.82 -13.43
CA PRO A 86 6.30 1.70 -14.38
C PRO A 86 7.23 0.58 -13.88
N PHE A 87 7.42 0.43 -12.58
CA PHE A 87 8.36 -0.56 -12.04
C PHE A 87 7.77 -1.39 -10.91
N PHE A 88 8.32 -2.59 -10.74
CA PHE A 88 8.22 -3.33 -9.50
C PHE A 88 9.32 -2.88 -8.55
N TYR A 89 9.01 -2.93 -7.25
CA TYR A 89 9.96 -2.67 -6.17
C TYR A 89 9.99 -3.87 -5.25
N LYS A 90 11.20 -4.32 -4.91
CA LYS A 90 11.37 -5.44 -4.00
C LYS A 90 11.70 -4.92 -2.60
N VAL A 91 11.10 -5.52 -1.59
CA VAL A 91 11.40 -5.22 -0.20
C VAL A 91 12.70 -5.92 0.16
N VAL A 92 13.74 -5.13 0.50
CA VAL A 92 15.08 -5.65 0.82
C VAL A 92 15.37 -5.64 2.30
N SER A 93 14.53 -4.98 3.10
CA SER A 93 14.65 -4.94 4.56
C SER A 93 13.26 -4.83 5.17
N GLU A 94 13.01 -5.59 6.25
CA GLU A 94 11.70 -5.76 6.84
C GLU A 94 10.75 -6.43 5.86
N LYS A 95 9.48 -6.52 6.21
CA LYS A 95 8.45 -7.09 5.35
C LYS A 95 7.19 -6.25 5.43
N ILE A 96 6.41 -6.24 4.34
CA ILE A 96 5.07 -5.69 4.36
C ILE A 96 4.20 -6.60 5.22
N ASP A 97 3.43 -6.02 6.12
CA ASP A 97 2.50 -6.78 6.97
C ASP A 97 1.24 -7.14 6.18
N TYR A 98 1.44 -7.98 5.17
CA TYR A 98 0.42 -8.39 4.22
C TYR A 98 -0.77 -9.07 4.91
N ASP A 99 -0.51 -9.93 5.90
CA ASP A 99 -1.57 -10.65 6.60
C ASP A 99 -2.47 -9.72 7.40
N TYR A 100 -1.90 -8.64 7.95
CA TYR A 100 -2.67 -7.64 8.67
C TYR A 100 -3.65 -6.94 7.73
N ILE A 101 -3.17 -6.53 6.56
CA ILE A 101 -4.00 -5.88 5.55
C ILE A 101 -5.08 -6.85 5.06
N ALA A 102 -4.70 -8.08 4.76
CA ALA A 102 -5.63 -9.11 4.30
C ALA A 102 -6.71 -9.39 5.34
N GLY A 103 -6.35 -9.37 6.63
CA GLY A 103 -7.31 -9.56 7.72
C GLY A 103 -8.35 -8.45 7.84
N ILE A 104 -8.00 -7.22 7.42
CA ILE A 104 -8.94 -6.10 7.43
C ILE A 104 -9.89 -6.17 6.23
N VAL A 105 -9.38 -6.54 5.05
CA VAL A 105 -10.11 -6.39 3.78
C VAL A 105 -10.79 -7.66 3.28
N ASN A 106 -10.52 -8.78 3.91
CA ASN A 106 -11.14 -10.07 3.53
C ASN A 106 -12.28 -10.46 4.47
#